data_5124f7c080fc7331df42ff3341f8c216
#
_entry.id   5124f7c080fc7331df42ff3341f8c216
#
_cell.length_a   1.000
_cell.length_b   1.000
_cell.length_c   1.000
_cell.angle_alpha   90.00
_cell.angle_beta   90.00
_cell.angle_gamma   90.00
#
_symmetry.space_group_name_H-M   'P 1'
#
loop_
_entity.id
_entity.type
_entity.pdbx_description
1 polymer ?
#
loop_
_entity_poly.entity_id
_entity_poly.type
_entity_poly.pdbx_seq_one_letter_code
_entity_poly.pdbx_strand_id
1 'polypeptide(L)'
;MSRIASTLAALKANGRQALIPYVTAGDPFADATVDIMLALAEGGADIIELGVPFSDPMADGPVIQQASERALARGIGLGQVLACVRGFRARNATTPVVLMGYANPVERYDQKHGDNAFVKDAAEAGVDGVLIVDYPPEECADFA
;
A
#
# COMPACT_ATOMS: atom_id res chain seq x y z
N MET A 1 -3.53 -19.19 5.51
CA MET A 1 -3.02 -18.79 4.17
C MET A 1 -3.30 -17.30 3.99
N SER A 2 -2.33 -16.52 3.54
CA SER A 2 -2.52 -15.09 3.32
C SER A 2 -3.49 -14.83 2.17
N ARG A 3 -4.14 -13.64 2.17
CA ARG A 3 -5.02 -13.23 1.05
C ARG A 3 -4.30 -13.27 -0.30
N ILE A 4 -3.03 -12.85 -0.34
CA ILE A 4 -2.21 -12.91 -1.56
C ILE A 4 -2.07 -14.34 -2.06
N ALA A 5 -1.66 -15.25 -1.19
CA ALA A 5 -1.47 -16.66 -1.56
C ALA A 5 -2.79 -17.30 -2.04
N SER A 6 -3.90 -17.03 -1.35
CA SER A 6 -5.22 -17.54 -1.75
C SER A 6 -5.66 -17.01 -3.11
N THR A 7 -5.47 -15.70 -3.35
CA THR A 7 -5.81 -15.05 -4.62
C THR A 7 -5.00 -15.63 -5.78
N LEU A 8 -3.67 -15.71 -5.62
CA LEU A 8 -2.79 -16.23 -6.66
C LEU A 8 -3.03 -17.72 -6.95
N ALA A 9 -3.32 -18.53 -5.91
CA ALA A 9 -3.66 -19.94 -6.08
C ALA A 9 -4.97 -20.12 -6.89
N ALA A 10 -5.99 -19.32 -6.58
CA ALA A 10 -7.26 -19.35 -7.30
C ALA A 10 -7.12 -18.92 -8.76
N LEU A 11 -6.34 -17.87 -9.04
CA LEU A 11 -6.05 -17.41 -10.40
C LEU A 11 -5.31 -18.49 -11.20
N LYS A 12 -4.29 -19.09 -10.60
CA LYS A 12 -3.51 -20.18 -11.22
C LYS A 12 -4.40 -21.39 -11.55
N ALA A 13 -5.26 -21.79 -10.64
CA ALA A 13 -6.19 -22.91 -10.83
C ALA A 13 -7.16 -22.66 -12.01
N ASN A 14 -7.48 -21.39 -12.29
CA ASN A 14 -8.37 -21.00 -13.39
C ASN A 14 -7.62 -20.57 -14.66
N GLY A 15 -6.30 -20.73 -14.72
CA GLY A 15 -5.48 -20.33 -15.86
C GLY A 15 -5.48 -18.81 -16.14
N ARG A 16 -5.72 -17.98 -15.11
CA ARG A 16 -5.80 -16.52 -15.22
C ARG A 16 -4.54 -15.85 -14.67
N GLN A 17 -4.20 -14.72 -15.25
CA GLN A 17 -3.17 -13.82 -14.74
C GLN A 17 -3.77 -12.83 -13.75
N ALA A 18 -2.95 -12.34 -12.79
CA ALA A 18 -3.36 -11.33 -11.84
C ALA A 18 -3.35 -9.93 -12.47
N LEU A 19 -4.40 -9.16 -12.22
CA LEU A 19 -4.44 -7.72 -12.47
C LEU A 19 -4.10 -6.99 -11.17
N ILE A 20 -2.97 -6.26 -11.16
CA ILE A 20 -2.45 -5.55 -9.98
C ILE A 20 -2.30 -4.06 -10.30
N PRO A 21 -3.37 -3.26 -10.17
CA PRO A 21 -3.28 -1.83 -10.38
C PRO A 21 -2.56 -1.13 -9.23
N TYR A 22 -1.80 -0.08 -9.58
CA TYR A 22 -1.17 0.85 -8.65
C TYR A 22 -1.95 2.16 -8.57
N VAL A 23 -2.13 2.68 -7.37
CA VAL A 23 -2.64 4.03 -7.11
C VAL A 23 -1.86 4.67 -5.95
N THR A 24 -1.64 5.98 -6.02
CA THR A 24 -1.03 6.74 -4.93
C THR A 24 -2.11 7.15 -3.93
N ALA A 25 -1.90 6.83 -2.65
CA ALA A 25 -2.83 7.26 -1.60
C ALA A 25 -2.89 8.79 -1.52
N GLY A 26 -4.11 9.33 -1.46
CA GLY A 26 -4.35 10.77 -1.36
C GLY A 26 -4.36 11.54 -2.68
N ASP A 27 -4.20 10.87 -3.81
CA ASP A 27 -4.30 11.46 -5.15
C ASP A 27 -5.56 10.95 -5.87
N PRO A 28 -6.37 11.79 -6.50
CA PRO A 28 -6.26 13.25 -6.62
C PRO A 28 -6.73 14.03 -5.39
N PHE A 29 -7.47 13.41 -4.47
CA PHE A 29 -7.97 14.01 -3.24
C PHE A 29 -7.77 13.07 -2.05
N ALA A 30 -7.61 13.65 -0.85
CA ALA A 30 -7.34 12.89 0.36
C ALA A 30 -8.45 11.87 0.70
N ASP A 31 -9.69 12.18 0.42
CA ASP A 31 -10.88 11.37 0.71
C ASP A 31 -11.31 10.45 -0.45
N ALA A 32 -10.62 10.49 -1.60
CA ALA A 32 -10.97 9.67 -2.77
C ALA A 32 -10.38 8.26 -2.74
N THR A 33 -9.33 8.01 -1.96
CA THR A 33 -8.54 6.77 -2.03
C THR A 33 -9.36 5.52 -1.76
N VAL A 34 -10.18 5.51 -0.72
CA VAL A 34 -11.00 4.35 -0.37
C VAL A 34 -11.99 4.01 -1.49
N ASP A 35 -12.66 5.02 -2.04
CA ASP A 35 -13.61 4.83 -3.15
C ASP A 35 -12.93 4.35 -4.43
N ILE A 36 -11.72 4.84 -4.71
CA ILE A 36 -10.91 4.36 -5.84
C ILE A 36 -10.54 2.89 -5.64
N MET A 37 -10.06 2.51 -4.45
CA MET A 37 -9.71 1.12 -4.14
C MET A 37 -10.92 0.19 -4.28
N LEU A 38 -12.09 0.61 -3.80
CA LEU A 38 -13.33 -0.16 -3.93
C LEU A 38 -13.74 -0.31 -5.39
N ALA A 39 -13.65 0.75 -6.18
CA ALA A 39 -13.94 0.72 -7.61
C ALA A 39 -12.97 -0.18 -8.38
N LEU A 40 -11.69 -0.18 -8.04
CA LEU A 40 -10.69 -1.07 -8.62
C LEU A 40 -11.02 -2.54 -8.32
N ALA A 41 -11.35 -2.87 -7.08
CA ALA A 41 -11.73 -4.23 -6.70
C ALA A 41 -13.01 -4.69 -7.43
N GLU A 42 -14.02 -3.83 -7.50
CA GLU A 42 -15.27 -4.10 -8.22
C GLU A 42 -15.02 -4.25 -9.74
N GLY A 43 -14.08 -3.47 -10.29
CA GLY A 43 -13.67 -3.54 -11.69
C GLY A 43 -12.82 -4.75 -12.07
N GLY A 44 -12.43 -5.58 -11.10
CA GLY A 44 -11.71 -6.84 -11.34
C GLY A 44 -10.24 -6.84 -10.93
N ALA A 45 -9.76 -5.85 -10.16
CA ALA A 45 -8.43 -5.91 -9.58
C ALA A 45 -8.31 -7.12 -8.64
N ASP A 46 -7.28 -7.91 -8.84
CA ASP A 46 -7.00 -9.10 -8.02
C ASP A 46 -6.19 -8.74 -6.78
N ILE A 47 -5.27 -7.79 -6.90
CA ILE A 47 -4.46 -7.23 -5.82
C ILE A 47 -4.37 -5.72 -6.07
N ILE A 48 -4.42 -4.91 -5.02
CA ILE A 48 -4.23 -3.47 -5.13
C ILE A 48 -2.87 -3.10 -4.55
N GLU A 49 -2.05 -2.41 -5.34
CA GLU A 49 -0.81 -1.80 -4.90
C GLU A 49 -1.08 -0.33 -4.53
N LEU A 50 -0.96 -0.01 -3.26
CA LEU A 50 -1.22 1.33 -2.73
C LEU A 50 0.08 2.04 -2.42
N GLY A 51 0.38 3.11 -3.15
CA GLY A 51 1.58 3.92 -2.99
C GLY A 51 1.52 4.81 -1.76
N VAL A 52 2.58 4.76 -0.96
CA VAL A 52 2.82 5.68 0.16
C VAL A 52 3.56 6.91 -0.38
N PRO A 53 2.98 8.13 -0.28
CA PRO A 53 3.63 9.34 -0.80
C PRO A 53 4.96 9.61 -0.09
N PHE A 54 5.97 9.97 -0.88
CA PHE A 54 7.30 10.34 -0.39
C PHE A 54 7.86 11.53 -1.19
N SER A 55 8.63 12.39 -0.53
CA SER A 55 9.17 13.62 -1.13
C SER A 55 10.30 13.37 -2.15
N ASP A 56 11.02 12.25 -1.98
CA ASP A 56 12.21 11.92 -2.77
C ASP A 56 12.08 10.55 -3.47
N PRO A 57 11.05 10.34 -4.32
CA PRO A 57 10.74 9.05 -4.90
C PRO A 57 11.66 8.72 -6.09
N MET A 58 12.94 8.51 -5.81
CA MET A 58 14.02 8.39 -6.81
C MET A 58 13.85 7.22 -7.79
N ALA A 59 13.13 6.17 -7.39
CA ALA A 59 12.89 5.01 -8.26
C ALA A 59 11.63 5.16 -9.11
N ASP A 60 10.82 6.19 -8.88
CA ASP A 60 9.56 6.42 -9.59
C ASP A 60 9.71 7.31 -10.81
N GLY A 61 8.88 7.10 -11.80
CA GLY A 61 8.75 7.97 -12.96
C GLY A 61 7.96 9.25 -12.66
N PRO A 62 7.92 10.21 -13.60
CA PRO A 62 7.36 11.53 -13.37
C PRO A 62 5.88 11.53 -13.00
N VAL A 63 5.09 10.59 -13.50
CA VAL A 63 3.66 10.49 -13.20
C VAL A 63 3.44 10.18 -11.71
N ILE A 64 4.14 9.18 -11.19
CA ILE A 64 4.04 8.78 -9.77
C ILE A 64 4.67 9.85 -8.88
N GLN A 65 5.78 10.47 -9.28
CA GLN A 65 6.37 11.59 -8.55
C GLN A 65 5.38 12.74 -8.37
N GLN A 66 4.69 13.14 -9.43
CA GLN A 66 3.68 14.20 -9.39
C GLN A 66 2.47 13.83 -8.53
N ALA A 67 2.04 12.55 -8.58
CA ALA A 67 0.98 12.06 -7.71
C ALA A 67 1.37 12.14 -6.23
N SER A 68 2.60 11.74 -5.89
CA SER A 68 3.15 11.88 -4.53
C SER A 68 3.21 13.34 -4.08
N GLU A 69 3.67 14.26 -4.93
CA GLU A 69 3.70 15.69 -4.61
C GLU A 69 2.30 16.23 -4.29
N ARG A 70 1.29 15.88 -5.10
CA ARG A 70 -0.10 16.31 -4.86
C ARG A 70 -0.64 15.75 -3.54
N ALA A 71 -0.36 14.49 -3.23
CA ALA A 71 -0.78 13.86 -2.00
C ALA A 71 -0.11 14.49 -0.77
N LEU A 72 1.21 14.71 -0.82
CA LEU A 72 1.97 15.35 0.26
C LEU A 72 1.50 16.78 0.53
N ALA A 73 1.18 17.54 -0.52
CA ALA A 73 0.62 18.90 -0.40
C ALA A 73 -0.73 18.92 0.36
N ARG A 74 -1.41 17.79 0.41
CA ARG A 74 -2.68 17.59 1.17
C ARG A 74 -2.47 16.96 2.54
N GLY A 75 -1.23 16.79 2.98
CA GLY A 75 -0.90 16.26 4.29
C GLY A 75 -1.03 14.74 4.41
N ILE A 76 -0.96 14.01 3.30
CA ILE A 76 -1.01 12.55 3.32
C ILE A 76 0.35 11.99 3.73
N GLY A 77 0.39 11.32 4.86
CA GLY A 77 1.52 10.53 5.35
C GLY A 77 1.10 9.09 5.61
N LEU A 78 2.00 8.32 6.21
CA LEU A 78 1.79 6.88 6.43
C LEU A 78 0.56 6.59 7.32
N GLY A 79 0.30 7.42 8.32
CA GLY A 79 -0.89 7.27 9.17
C GLY A 79 -2.20 7.37 8.39
N GLN A 80 -2.30 8.31 7.45
CA GLN A 80 -3.46 8.47 6.57
C GLN A 80 -3.57 7.32 5.58
N VAL A 81 -2.45 6.79 5.07
CA VAL A 81 -2.44 5.60 4.20
C VAL A 81 -3.02 4.39 4.94
N LEU A 82 -2.60 4.15 6.18
CA LEU A 82 -3.13 3.07 7.00
C LEU A 82 -4.62 3.27 7.32
N ALA A 83 -5.06 4.51 7.53
CA ALA A 83 -6.48 4.83 7.68
C ALA A 83 -7.29 4.51 6.41
N CYS A 84 -6.75 4.77 5.23
CA CYS A 84 -7.37 4.36 3.96
C CYS A 84 -7.53 2.84 3.87
N VAL A 85 -6.52 2.08 4.25
CA VAL A 85 -6.60 0.61 4.26
C VAL A 85 -7.69 0.12 5.22
N ARG A 86 -7.77 0.68 6.43
CA ARG A 86 -8.86 0.36 7.38
C ARG A 86 -10.24 0.65 6.79
N GLY A 87 -10.41 1.81 6.16
CA GLY A 87 -11.67 2.19 5.51
C GLY A 87 -12.05 1.25 4.37
N PHE A 88 -11.08 0.85 3.56
CA PHE A 88 -11.26 -0.16 2.52
C PHE A 88 -11.67 -1.51 3.10
N ARG A 89 -10.97 -1.98 4.14
CA ARG A 89 -11.24 -3.26 4.81
C ARG A 89 -12.63 -3.34 5.44
N ALA A 90 -13.17 -2.24 5.91
CA ALA A 90 -14.52 -2.19 6.44
C ALA A 90 -15.59 -2.60 5.41
N ARG A 91 -15.29 -2.47 4.12
CA ARG A 91 -16.19 -2.75 3.00
C ARG A 91 -15.70 -3.87 2.07
N ASN A 92 -14.43 -4.26 2.13
CA ASN A 92 -13.83 -5.32 1.33
C ASN A 92 -12.81 -6.10 2.17
N ALA A 93 -13.17 -7.32 2.56
CA ALA A 93 -12.35 -8.19 3.40
C ALA A 93 -11.42 -9.14 2.58
N THR A 94 -11.59 -9.22 1.27
CA THR A 94 -11.00 -10.29 0.45
C THR A 94 -9.89 -9.85 -0.49
N THR A 95 -9.95 -8.64 -1.05
CA THR A 95 -8.94 -8.16 -2.00
C THR A 95 -7.63 -7.82 -1.29
N PRO A 96 -6.50 -8.46 -1.64
CA PRO A 96 -5.21 -8.13 -1.05
C PRO A 96 -4.79 -6.68 -1.32
N VAL A 97 -4.14 -6.07 -0.33
CA VAL A 97 -3.53 -4.73 -0.43
C VAL A 97 -2.05 -4.83 -0.10
N VAL A 98 -1.21 -4.37 -1.02
CA VAL A 98 0.23 -4.24 -0.84
C VAL A 98 0.58 -2.76 -0.76
N LEU A 99 1.29 -2.35 0.28
CA LEU A 99 1.84 -1.00 0.34
C LEU A 99 3.16 -0.94 -0.42
N MET A 100 3.31 0.05 -1.27
CA MET A 100 4.58 0.32 -1.96
C MET A 100 5.13 1.67 -1.49
N GLY A 101 6.39 1.70 -1.08
CA GLY A 101 7.00 2.92 -0.58
C GLY A 101 8.50 2.83 -0.39
N TYR A 102 9.00 3.74 0.41
CA TYR A 102 10.42 3.93 0.71
C TYR A 102 10.68 3.74 2.20
N ALA A 103 11.93 3.42 2.56
CA ALA A 103 12.33 3.17 3.94
C ALA A 103 12.12 4.39 4.85
N ASN A 104 12.41 5.59 4.39
CA ASN A 104 12.37 6.81 5.20
C ASN A 104 11.00 7.09 5.84
N PRO A 105 9.85 7.02 5.15
CA PRO A 105 8.55 7.13 5.80
C PRO A 105 8.30 6.08 6.88
N VAL A 106 8.75 4.85 6.68
CA VAL A 106 8.63 3.76 7.65
C VAL A 106 9.45 4.04 8.90
N GLU A 107 10.72 4.38 8.71
CA GLU A 107 11.65 4.74 9.81
C GLU A 107 11.12 5.92 10.64
N ARG A 108 10.59 6.96 9.98
CA ARG A 108 9.98 8.10 10.67
C ARG A 108 8.72 7.72 11.44
N TYR A 109 7.95 6.80 10.91
CA TYR A 109 6.75 6.30 11.59
C TYR A 109 7.14 5.57 12.88
N ASP A 110 8.12 4.69 12.81
CA ASP A 110 8.61 3.94 13.96
C ASP A 110 9.27 4.86 15.00
N GLN A 111 10.08 5.84 14.58
CA GLN A 111 10.64 6.86 15.48
C GLN A 111 9.57 7.62 16.27
N LYS A 112 8.44 7.86 15.65
CA LYS A 112 7.32 8.61 16.27
C LYS A 112 6.43 7.75 17.16
N HIS A 113 6.21 6.48 16.79
CA HIS A 113 5.20 5.62 17.40
C HIS A 113 5.77 4.44 18.19
N GLY A 114 7.07 4.20 18.10
CA GLY A 114 7.79 3.11 18.77
C GLY A 114 8.30 2.04 17.83
N ASP A 115 9.18 1.19 18.33
CA ASP A 115 9.84 0.13 17.56
C ASP A 115 8.82 -0.82 16.91
N ASN A 116 9.00 -1.04 15.62
CA ASN A 116 8.12 -1.89 14.80
C ASN A 116 6.63 -1.46 14.80
N ALA A 117 6.34 -0.20 15.09
CA ALA A 117 4.98 0.32 15.09
C ALA A 117 4.34 0.21 13.71
N PHE A 118 5.11 0.50 12.65
CA PHE A 118 4.61 0.39 11.29
C PHE A 118 4.11 -1.03 10.96
N VAL A 119 4.89 -2.06 11.26
CA VAL A 119 4.51 -3.45 10.95
C VAL A 119 3.26 -3.85 11.72
N LYS A 120 3.17 -3.49 12.99
CA LYS A 120 2.00 -3.77 13.84
C LYS A 120 0.75 -3.06 13.31
N ASP A 121 0.85 -1.77 13.07
CA ASP A 121 -0.28 -0.96 12.63
C ASP A 121 -0.73 -1.31 11.21
N ALA A 122 0.20 -1.68 10.33
CA ALA A 122 -0.09 -2.18 9.00
C ALA A 122 -0.85 -3.51 9.04
N ALA A 123 -0.40 -4.45 9.87
CA ALA A 123 -1.08 -5.72 10.07
C ALA A 123 -2.50 -5.52 10.64
N GLU A 124 -2.67 -4.67 11.65
CA GLU A 124 -3.97 -4.33 12.22
C GLU A 124 -4.89 -3.61 11.22
N ALA A 125 -4.33 -2.76 10.36
CA ALA A 125 -5.09 -2.11 9.30
C ALA A 125 -5.57 -3.10 8.21
N GLY A 126 -4.96 -4.26 8.12
CA GLY A 126 -5.30 -5.29 7.13
C GLY A 126 -4.46 -5.22 5.85
N VAL A 127 -3.25 -4.69 5.94
CA VAL A 127 -2.24 -4.77 4.87
C VAL A 127 -1.75 -6.22 4.72
N ASP A 128 -1.60 -6.68 3.49
CA ASP A 128 -1.20 -8.06 3.18
C ASP A 128 0.28 -8.21 2.80
N GLY A 129 0.92 -7.12 2.42
CA GLY A 129 2.32 -7.11 2.04
C GLY A 129 2.87 -5.70 1.92
N VAL A 130 4.19 -5.60 1.96
CA VAL A 130 4.91 -4.34 1.84
C VAL A 130 6.04 -4.50 0.82
N LEU A 131 6.18 -3.52 -0.07
CA LEU A 131 7.26 -3.42 -1.03
C LEU A 131 8.03 -2.13 -0.73
N ILE A 132 9.22 -2.26 -0.15
CA ILE A 132 10.09 -1.12 0.15
C ILE A 132 11.22 -1.11 -0.87
N VAL A 133 11.21 -0.13 -1.77
CA VAL A 133 12.05 -0.11 -2.96
C VAL A 133 13.54 0.13 -2.69
N ASP A 134 13.88 0.70 -1.55
CA ASP A 134 15.24 1.07 -1.16
C ASP A 134 15.77 0.32 0.09
N TYR A 135 15.09 -0.73 0.52
CA TYR A 135 15.62 -1.65 1.53
C TYR A 135 16.35 -2.83 0.87
N PRO A 136 17.64 -3.02 1.13
CA PRO A 136 18.35 -4.22 0.71
C PRO A 136 17.82 -5.44 1.48
N PRO A 137 17.76 -6.63 0.85
CA PRO A 137 17.27 -7.84 1.53
C PRO A 137 18.02 -8.18 2.83
N GLU A 138 19.30 -7.81 2.92
CA GLU A 138 20.14 -8.03 4.08
C GLU A 138 19.70 -7.22 5.32
N GLU A 139 18.97 -6.12 5.10
CA GLU A 139 18.46 -5.23 6.16
C GLU A 139 16.97 -5.45 6.45
N CYS A 140 16.34 -6.43 5.80
CA CYS A 140 14.90 -6.69 5.95
C CYS A 140 14.55 -7.72 7.04
N ALA A 141 15.52 -8.19 7.84
CA ALA A 141 15.28 -9.24 8.83
C ALA A 141 14.17 -8.88 9.85
N ASP A 142 14.07 -7.61 10.19
CA ASP A 142 13.08 -7.12 11.15
C ASP A 142 11.66 -6.99 10.56
N PHE A 143 11.52 -7.13 9.23
CA PHE A 143 10.24 -7.08 8.51
C PHE A 143 9.69 -8.48 8.15
N ALA A 144 10.46 -9.54 8.36
CA ALA A 144 10.15 -10.89 7.90
C ALA A 144 9.23 -11.68 8.87
#